data_d6226e20bba06e192277f3889ea1462b
#
_entry.id   d6226e20bba06e192277f3889ea1462b
#
_cell.length_a   1.000
_cell.length_b   1.000
_cell.length_c   1.000
_cell.angle_alpha   90.00
_cell.angle_beta   90.00
_cell.angle_gamma   90.00
#
_symmetry.space_group_name_H-M   'P 1'
#
loop_
_entity.id
_entity.type
_entity.pdbx_description
1 polymer ?
#
loop_
_entity_poly.entity_id
_entity_poly.type
_entity_poly.pdbx_seq_one_letter_code
_entity_poly.pdbx_strand_id
1 'polypeptide(L)'
;PPYAPPLSPQSSTRIQRRKMALREEFLPPVKVLIVEDNVINQRILATFLRRKRIDYDMAKDGHEAIDKWRRGNFHLILMDIQLPGLDGIQATKEIRRLEGQLRLSQQRKSPRSAQDPALHHYHARHSVIIVALTASVLSSDRVEALAAGCNDFLNKPVSLPWLHRKILEWGSMQY
;
A
#
# COMPACT_ATOMS: atom_id res chain seq x y z
N PRO A 1 -6.66 -55.72 -5.19
CA PRO A 1 -6.14 -54.33 -5.35
C PRO A 1 -5.68 -53.83 -4.00
N PRO A 2 -4.46 -53.28 -3.88
CA PRO A 2 -3.94 -52.76 -2.63
C PRO A 2 -4.64 -51.46 -2.26
N TYR A 3 -5.16 -51.40 -1.06
CA TYR A 3 -5.78 -50.26 -0.43
C TYR A 3 -4.70 -49.23 -0.09
N ALA A 4 -4.74 -48.04 -0.71
CA ALA A 4 -3.88 -46.96 -0.34
C ALA A 4 -4.39 -46.29 0.95
N PRO A 5 -3.56 -46.10 1.98
CA PRO A 5 -4.00 -45.45 3.21
C PRO A 5 -4.32 -43.99 2.98
N PRO A 6 -5.32 -43.40 3.69
CA PRO A 6 -5.64 -41.98 3.58
C PRO A 6 -4.47 -41.12 4.06
N LEU A 7 -4.15 -40.08 3.29
CA LEU A 7 -3.11 -39.11 3.63
C LEU A 7 -3.40 -38.44 4.98
N SER A 8 -2.42 -38.50 5.90
CA SER A 8 -2.57 -37.93 7.24
C SER A 8 -2.78 -36.39 7.21
N PRO A 9 -3.52 -35.84 8.17
CA PRO A 9 -3.77 -34.38 8.24
C PRO A 9 -2.50 -33.50 8.29
N GLN A 10 -1.37 -34.06 8.70
CA GLN A 10 -0.07 -33.38 8.78
C GLN A 10 0.54 -33.02 7.40
N SER A 11 0.22 -33.79 6.37
CA SER A 11 0.71 -33.52 5.00
C SER A 11 0.04 -32.34 4.35
N SER A 12 -1.24 -32.11 4.63
CA SER A 12 -2.01 -30.95 4.11
C SER A 12 -1.48 -29.62 4.66
N THR A 13 -1.16 -29.59 5.96
CA THR A 13 -0.64 -28.39 6.63
C THR A 13 0.77 -28.02 6.14
N ARG A 14 1.59 -29.03 5.84
CA ARG A 14 2.95 -28.84 5.32
C ARG A 14 2.94 -28.33 3.87
N ILE A 15 2.01 -28.84 3.05
CA ILE A 15 1.81 -28.38 1.66
C ILE A 15 1.27 -26.96 1.63
N GLN A 16 0.32 -26.62 2.51
CA GLN A 16 -0.21 -25.27 2.62
C GLN A 16 0.86 -24.28 3.09
N ARG A 17 1.67 -24.62 4.11
CA ARG A 17 2.81 -23.79 4.56
C ARG A 17 3.84 -23.60 3.45
N ARG A 18 4.14 -24.62 2.67
CA ARG A 18 5.08 -24.51 1.53
C ARG A 18 4.51 -23.69 0.37
N LYS A 19 3.20 -23.77 0.10
CA LYS A 19 2.52 -22.90 -0.87
C LYS A 19 2.47 -21.42 -0.41
N MET A 20 2.30 -21.18 0.89
CA MET A 20 2.37 -19.83 1.47
C MET A 20 3.80 -19.27 1.41
N ALA A 21 4.81 -20.05 1.78
CA ALA A 21 6.21 -19.66 1.70
C ALA A 21 6.65 -19.37 0.25
N LEU A 22 6.22 -20.17 -0.72
CA LEU A 22 6.47 -19.95 -2.14
C LEU A 22 5.74 -18.71 -2.68
N ARG A 23 4.59 -18.33 -2.12
CA ARG A 23 3.90 -17.08 -2.45
C ARG A 23 4.63 -15.85 -1.91
N GLU A 24 5.28 -15.97 -0.73
CA GLU A 24 6.10 -14.89 -0.17
C GLU A 24 7.38 -14.60 -0.98
N GLU A 25 7.93 -15.61 -1.67
CA GLU A 25 9.13 -15.45 -2.52
C GLU A 25 8.84 -14.80 -3.89
N PHE A 26 7.59 -14.75 -4.34
CA PHE A 26 7.19 -14.23 -5.66
C PHE A 26 6.32 -12.99 -5.61
N LEU A 27 6.29 -12.27 -4.49
CA LEU A 27 5.59 -11.00 -4.46
C LEU A 27 6.40 -9.95 -5.22
N PRO A 28 5.73 -9.25 -6.15
CA PRO A 28 6.37 -8.13 -6.81
C PRO A 28 6.81 -7.09 -5.77
N PRO A 29 7.90 -6.35 -6.02
CA PRO A 29 8.46 -5.42 -5.05
C PRO A 29 7.45 -4.30 -4.75
N VAL A 30 6.88 -4.32 -3.55
CA VAL A 30 6.00 -3.27 -3.03
C VAL A 30 6.84 -2.23 -2.32
N LYS A 31 6.65 -0.95 -2.67
CA LYS A 31 7.27 0.18 -1.98
C LYS A 31 6.22 0.96 -1.20
N VAL A 32 6.48 1.15 0.09
CA VAL A 32 5.55 1.76 1.05
C VAL A 32 6.02 3.14 1.48
N LEU A 33 5.12 4.12 1.50
CA LEU A 33 5.35 5.42 2.14
C LEU A 33 4.66 5.43 3.50
N ILE A 34 5.42 5.64 4.57
CA ILE A 34 4.89 5.81 5.93
C ILE A 34 4.73 7.31 6.17
N VAL A 35 3.52 7.77 6.44
CA VAL A 35 3.23 9.16 6.81
C VAL A 35 2.76 9.20 8.25
N GLU A 36 3.63 9.65 9.13
CA GLU A 36 3.46 9.63 10.58
C GLU A 36 4.36 10.71 11.20
N ASP A 37 3.83 11.56 12.07
CA ASP A 37 4.61 12.63 12.72
C ASP A 37 5.35 12.15 13.99
N ASN A 38 4.86 11.10 14.63
CA ASN A 38 5.47 10.55 15.84
C ASN A 38 6.66 9.64 15.49
N VAL A 39 7.86 10.02 15.97
CA VAL A 39 9.11 9.29 15.70
C VAL A 39 9.08 7.85 16.20
N ILE A 40 8.40 7.57 17.32
CA ILE A 40 8.30 6.21 17.86
C ILE A 40 7.46 5.34 16.94
N ASN A 41 6.31 5.83 16.51
CA ASN A 41 5.43 5.14 15.57
C ASN A 41 6.11 4.92 14.22
N GLN A 42 6.84 5.92 13.70
CA GLN A 42 7.67 5.78 12.50
C GLN A 42 8.65 4.62 12.63
N ARG A 43 9.39 4.55 13.75
CA ARG A 43 10.40 3.50 13.98
C ARG A 43 9.78 2.11 14.08
N ILE A 44 8.62 1.99 14.70
CA ILE A 44 7.90 0.71 14.80
C ILE A 44 7.56 0.19 13.40
N LEU A 45 6.92 1.01 12.58
CA LEU A 45 6.52 0.65 11.22
C LEU A 45 7.74 0.40 10.31
N ALA A 46 8.74 1.28 10.38
CA ALA A 46 9.97 1.13 9.58
C ALA A 46 10.74 -0.14 9.94
N THR A 47 10.87 -0.47 11.22
CA THR A 47 11.54 -1.69 11.68
C THR A 47 10.79 -2.93 11.19
N PHE A 48 9.46 -2.91 11.25
CA PHE A 48 8.62 -3.99 10.76
C PHE A 48 8.80 -4.20 9.25
N LEU A 49 8.71 -3.14 8.44
CA LEU A 49 8.89 -3.23 6.98
C LEU A 49 10.29 -3.72 6.60
N ARG A 50 11.32 -3.23 7.29
CA ARG A 50 12.71 -3.66 7.09
C ARG A 50 12.90 -5.15 7.37
N ARG A 51 12.33 -5.66 8.46
CA ARG A 51 12.37 -7.10 8.80
C ARG A 51 11.66 -7.97 7.76
N LYS A 52 10.64 -7.42 7.10
CA LYS A 52 9.90 -8.08 6.02
C LYS A 52 10.52 -7.87 4.64
N ARG A 53 11.66 -7.16 4.56
CA ARG A 53 12.35 -6.80 3.31
C ARG A 53 11.45 -6.04 2.32
N ILE A 54 10.59 -5.18 2.85
CA ILE A 54 9.72 -4.30 2.08
C ILE A 54 10.38 -2.92 2.01
N ASP A 55 10.54 -2.39 0.81
CA ASP A 55 11.08 -1.06 0.59
C ASP A 55 10.13 0.00 1.12
N TYR A 56 10.66 1.01 1.79
CA TYR A 56 9.87 2.09 2.35
C TYR A 56 10.61 3.42 2.35
N ASP A 57 9.85 4.49 2.47
CA ASP A 57 10.28 5.83 2.83
C ASP A 57 9.33 6.41 3.87
N MET A 58 9.70 7.51 4.51
CA MET A 58 8.91 8.13 5.58
C MET A 58 8.68 9.61 5.29
N ALA A 59 7.51 10.09 5.69
CA ALA A 59 7.14 11.50 5.69
C ALA A 59 6.56 11.87 7.07
N LYS A 60 6.84 13.07 7.54
CA LYS A 60 6.42 13.54 8.88
C LYS A 60 5.12 14.35 8.85
N ASP A 61 4.67 14.80 7.68
CA ASP A 61 3.46 15.59 7.49
C ASP A 61 2.86 15.37 6.08
N GLY A 62 1.70 15.96 5.85
CA GLY A 62 0.99 15.82 4.58
C GLY A 62 1.70 16.46 3.39
N HIS A 63 2.42 17.57 3.59
CA HIS A 63 3.18 18.22 2.51
C HIS A 63 4.34 17.35 2.05
N GLU A 64 5.12 16.81 2.99
CA GLU A 64 6.21 15.90 2.69
C GLU A 64 5.70 14.62 2.03
N ALA A 65 4.55 14.12 2.46
CA ALA A 65 3.90 12.95 1.86
C ALA A 65 3.59 13.18 0.37
N ILE A 66 2.98 14.30 0.03
CA ILE A 66 2.66 14.65 -1.37
C ILE A 66 3.94 14.79 -2.20
N ASP A 67 4.95 15.45 -1.66
CA ASP A 67 6.24 15.66 -2.33
C ASP A 67 6.94 14.34 -2.64
N LYS A 68 7.02 13.44 -1.67
CA LYS A 68 7.62 12.12 -1.84
C LYS A 68 6.82 11.23 -2.78
N TRP A 69 5.49 11.26 -2.66
CA TRP A 69 4.61 10.53 -3.58
C TRP A 69 4.84 10.97 -5.05
N ARG A 70 4.99 12.27 -5.29
CA ARG A 70 5.26 12.80 -6.65
C ARG A 70 6.56 12.29 -7.24
N ARG A 71 7.62 12.20 -6.43
CA ARG A 71 8.98 11.84 -6.86
C ARG A 71 9.22 10.33 -6.85
N GLY A 72 8.46 9.59 -6.06
CA GLY A 72 8.62 8.16 -5.86
C GLY A 72 7.60 7.32 -6.61
N ASN A 73 7.88 6.04 -6.69
CA ASN A 73 6.98 5.03 -7.22
C ASN A 73 6.43 4.19 -6.05
N PHE A 74 5.58 4.79 -5.24
CA PHE A 74 4.96 4.11 -4.11
C PHE A 74 3.73 3.32 -4.57
N HIS A 75 3.57 2.12 -4.05
CA HIS A 75 2.43 1.24 -4.28
C HIS A 75 1.39 1.39 -3.16
N LEU A 76 1.85 1.72 -1.97
CA LEU A 76 1.05 1.83 -0.76
C LEU A 76 1.49 3.04 0.07
N ILE A 77 0.54 3.77 0.61
CA ILE A 77 0.76 4.82 1.61
C ILE A 77 0.03 4.44 2.90
N LEU A 78 0.76 4.36 3.99
CA LEU A 78 0.20 4.29 5.34
C LEU A 78 0.08 5.72 5.85
N MET A 79 -1.13 6.27 5.88
CA MET A 79 -1.40 7.68 6.10
C MET A 79 -2.03 7.90 7.48
N ASP A 80 -1.27 8.46 8.42
CA ASP A 80 -1.87 8.98 9.65
C ASP A 80 -2.86 10.09 9.31
N ILE A 81 -4.07 10.01 9.85
CA ILE A 81 -5.09 11.04 9.64
C ILE A 81 -4.73 12.31 10.41
N GLN A 82 -4.20 12.16 11.63
CA GLN A 82 -3.89 13.28 12.53
C GLN A 82 -2.44 13.71 12.37
N LEU A 83 -2.20 14.62 11.43
CA LEU A 83 -0.90 15.19 11.14
C LEU A 83 -0.91 16.70 11.41
N PRO A 84 0.24 17.30 11.80
CA PRO A 84 0.37 18.75 11.93
C PRO A 84 0.32 19.42 10.55
N GLY A 85 -0.26 20.63 10.50
CA GLY A 85 -0.38 21.40 9.27
C GLY A 85 -1.39 20.78 8.31
N LEU A 86 -0.92 20.22 7.20
CA LEU A 86 -1.77 19.48 6.26
C LEU A 86 -2.02 18.08 6.80
N ASP A 87 -3.25 17.79 7.21
CA ASP A 87 -3.63 16.49 7.77
C ASP A 87 -3.71 15.37 6.71
N GLY A 88 -3.86 14.13 7.17
CA GLY A 88 -3.86 12.96 6.28
C GLY A 88 -5.07 12.92 5.34
N ILE A 89 -6.21 13.45 5.75
CA ILE A 89 -7.42 13.55 4.91
C ILE A 89 -7.18 14.53 3.76
N GLN A 90 -6.65 15.70 4.08
CA GLN A 90 -6.34 16.74 3.08
C GLN A 90 -5.24 16.26 2.12
N ALA A 91 -4.20 15.61 2.64
CA ALA A 91 -3.13 15.03 1.82
C ALA A 91 -3.68 13.96 0.86
N THR A 92 -4.58 13.10 1.33
CA THR A 92 -5.24 12.08 0.51
C THR A 92 -6.05 12.72 -0.62
N LYS A 93 -6.88 13.72 -0.31
CA LYS A 93 -7.65 14.46 -1.32
C LYS A 93 -6.75 15.06 -2.40
N GLU A 94 -5.64 15.67 -1.99
CA GLU A 94 -4.69 16.29 -2.92
C GLU A 94 -3.98 15.25 -3.80
N ILE A 95 -3.55 14.12 -3.24
CA ILE A 95 -2.96 13.03 -4.03
C ILE A 95 -3.97 12.53 -5.07
N ARG A 96 -5.23 12.31 -4.70
CA ARG A 96 -6.27 11.86 -5.63
C ARG A 96 -6.54 12.87 -6.74
N ARG A 97 -6.57 14.16 -6.39
CA ARG A 97 -6.71 15.24 -7.37
C ARG A 97 -5.58 15.24 -8.38
N LEU A 98 -4.34 15.09 -7.91
CA LEU A 98 -3.14 15.04 -8.76
C LEU A 98 -3.10 13.79 -9.63
N GLU A 99 -3.50 12.63 -9.11
CA GLU A 99 -3.65 11.40 -9.93
C GLU A 99 -4.64 11.60 -11.07
N GLY A 100 -5.76 12.28 -10.82
CA GLY A 100 -6.75 12.61 -11.84
C GLY A 100 -6.17 13.51 -12.93
N GLN A 101 -5.40 14.53 -12.56
CA GLN A 101 -4.74 15.43 -13.53
C GLN A 101 -3.71 14.68 -14.40
N LEU A 102 -2.92 13.81 -13.78
CA LEU A 102 -1.93 13.00 -14.52
C LEU A 102 -2.60 12.09 -15.55
N ARG A 103 -3.70 11.44 -15.18
CA ARG A 103 -4.48 10.60 -16.12
C ARG A 103 -5.02 11.39 -17.30
N LEU A 104 -5.59 12.56 -17.07
CA LEU A 104 -6.11 13.42 -18.12
C LEU A 104 -5.01 13.92 -19.07
N SER A 105 -3.84 14.26 -18.53
CA SER A 105 -2.70 14.71 -19.34
C SER A 105 -2.14 13.60 -20.24
N GLN A 106 -2.16 12.36 -19.76
CA GLN A 106 -1.74 11.18 -20.52
C GLN A 106 -2.71 10.87 -21.67
N GLN A 107 -4.02 10.96 -21.43
CA GLN A 107 -5.05 10.75 -22.45
C GLN A 107 -4.95 11.76 -23.61
N ARG A 108 -4.55 13.01 -23.32
CA ARG A 108 -4.36 14.05 -24.34
C ARG A 108 -3.11 13.88 -25.20
N LYS A 109 -2.11 13.14 -24.72
CA LYS A 109 -0.84 12.91 -25.44
C LYS A 109 -0.85 11.71 -26.38
N SER A 110 -1.90 10.90 -26.38
CA SER A 110 -2.01 9.74 -27.28
C SER A 110 -2.97 10.05 -28.42
N PRO A 111 -2.50 10.25 -29.68
CA PRO A 111 -2.76 9.26 -30.70
C PRO A 111 -1.61 9.01 -31.72
N ARG A 112 -0.41 9.53 -31.56
CA ARG A 112 0.64 9.42 -32.60
C ARG A 112 1.97 8.75 -32.22
N SER A 113 2.16 8.29 -30.98
CA SER A 113 3.43 7.66 -30.56
C SER A 113 3.29 6.21 -30.07
N ALA A 114 2.33 5.47 -30.62
CA ALA A 114 2.11 4.06 -30.26
C ALA A 114 3.21 3.10 -30.76
N GLN A 115 4.35 3.59 -31.27
CA GLN A 115 5.40 2.77 -31.86
C GLN A 115 6.72 2.76 -31.09
N ASP A 116 6.83 3.39 -29.92
CA ASP A 116 8.05 3.34 -29.12
C ASP A 116 7.88 2.38 -27.93
N PRO A 117 8.53 1.17 -27.98
CA PRO A 117 8.43 0.18 -26.91
C PRO A 117 9.00 0.66 -25.57
N ALA A 118 9.90 1.65 -25.58
CA ALA A 118 10.48 2.22 -24.37
C ALA A 118 9.49 3.07 -23.57
N LEU A 119 8.43 3.59 -24.21
CA LEU A 119 7.38 4.37 -23.58
C LEU A 119 6.29 3.51 -22.91
N HIS A 120 6.22 2.21 -23.21
CA HIS A 120 5.24 1.31 -22.58
C HIS A 120 5.48 1.05 -21.10
N HIS A 121 6.69 1.24 -20.57
CA HIS A 121 6.97 1.12 -19.14
C HIS A 121 6.53 2.34 -18.30
N TYR A 122 6.12 3.44 -18.94
CA TYR A 122 5.54 4.61 -18.27
C TYR A 122 4.01 4.58 -18.22
N HIS A 123 3.41 3.49 -18.73
CA HIS A 123 1.96 3.39 -18.88
C HIS A 123 1.28 3.00 -17.57
N ALA A 124 0.32 3.80 -17.23
CA ALA A 124 -0.62 3.61 -16.13
C ALA A 124 0.06 3.48 -14.76
N ARG A 125 0.48 4.60 -14.17
CA ARG A 125 0.56 4.63 -12.70
C ARG A 125 -0.81 4.21 -12.18
N HIS A 126 -0.89 2.97 -11.71
CA HIS A 126 -2.05 2.55 -10.94
C HIS A 126 -2.22 3.53 -9.79
N SER A 127 -3.46 3.86 -9.45
CA SER A 127 -3.72 4.67 -8.27
C SER A 127 -3.02 4.06 -7.06
N VAL A 128 -2.25 4.87 -6.32
CA VAL A 128 -1.60 4.39 -5.11
C VAL A 128 -2.64 3.95 -4.10
N ILE A 129 -2.43 2.83 -3.43
CA ILE A 129 -3.30 2.40 -2.34
C ILE A 129 -3.00 3.27 -1.12
N ILE A 130 -4.00 3.93 -0.56
CA ILE A 130 -3.89 4.76 0.65
C ILE A 130 -4.69 4.12 1.76
N VAL A 131 -4.02 3.80 2.86
CA VAL A 131 -4.61 3.23 4.07
C VAL A 131 -4.52 4.24 5.18
N ALA A 132 -5.66 4.68 5.68
CA ALA A 132 -5.73 5.62 6.80
C ALA A 132 -5.36 4.92 8.11
N LEU A 133 -4.47 5.54 8.89
CA LEU A 133 -4.16 5.15 10.26
C LEU A 133 -4.91 6.10 11.21
N THR A 134 -5.80 5.56 12.02
CA THR A 134 -6.66 6.37 12.91
C THR A 134 -6.62 5.89 14.34
N ALA A 135 -6.54 6.82 15.30
CA ALA A 135 -6.73 6.54 16.71
C ALA A 135 -8.22 6.43 17.10
N SER A 136 -9.10 6.90 16.23
CA SER A 136 -10.54 6.93 16.48
C SER A 136 -11.21 5.62 16.08
N VAL A 137 -12.12 5.16 16.91
CA VAL A 137 -13.03 4.03 16.62
C VAL A 137 -14.38 4.49 16.05
N LEU A 138 -14.56 5.82 15.88
CA LEU A 138 -15.81 6.39 15.39
C LEU A 138 -16.01 6.03 13.91
N SER A 139 -17.22 5.64 13.59
CA SER A 139 -17.61 5.32 12.19
C SER A 139 -17.54 6.55 11.27
N SER A 140 -17.75 7.76 11.81
CA SER A 140 -17.64 9.02 11.07
C SER A 140 -16.24 9.25 10.48
N ASP A 141 -15.18 8.98 11.24
CA ASP A 141 -13.81 9.18 10.81
C ASP A 141 -13.42 8.21 9.69
N ARG A 142 -13.97 6.98 9.75
CA ARG A 142 -13.80 5.98 8.69
C ARG A 142 -14.50 6.41 7.41
N VAL A 143 -15.73 6.89 7.52
CA VAL A 143 -16.49 7.41 6.37
C VAL A 143 -15.77 8.60 5.75
N GLU A 144 -15.25 9.51 6.56
CA GLU A 144 -14.49 10.67 6.08
C GLU A 144 -13.21 10.25 5.35
N ALA A 145 -12.44 9.30 5.87
CA ALA A 145 -11.25 8.77 5.24
C ALA A 145 -11.57 8.12 3.87
N LEU A 146 -12.60 7.30 3.80
CA LEU A 146 -13.03 6.66 2.55
C LEU A 146 -13.55 7.69 1.56
N ALA A 147 -14.33 8.68 2.00
CA ALA A 147 -14.83 9.77 1.16
C ALA A 147 -13.70 10.64 0.60
N ALA A 148 -12.60 10.80 1.35
CA ALA A 148 -11.40 11.50 0.90
C ALA A 148 -10.62 10.75 -0.19
N GLY A 149 -10.84 9.45 -0.33
CA GLY A 149 -10.19 8.59 -1.31
C GLY A 149 -9.23 7.55 -0.73
N CYS A 150 -9.26 7.31 0.60
CA CYS A 150 -8.57 6.16 1.19
C CYS A 150 -9.21 4.85 0.71
N ASN A 151 -8.37 3.84 0.48
CA ASN A 151 -8.84 2.52 0.06
C ASN A 151 -9.23 1.64 1.25
N ASP A 152 -8.62 1.89 2.41
CA ASP A 152 -8.84 1.12 3.64
C ASP A 152 -8.42 1.96 4.85
N PHE A 153 -8.65 1.45 6.05
CA PHE A 153 -8.25 2.10 7.29
C PHE A 153 -7.80 1.07 8.32
N LEU A 154 -6.91 1.49 9.22
CA LEU A 154 -6.40 0.73 10.34
C LEU A 154 -6.50 1.54 11.62
N ASN A 155 -6.92 0.88 12.70
CA ASN A 155 -6.90 1.50 14.03
C ASN A 155 -5.48 1.45 14.62
N LYS A 156 -5.10 2.52 15.28
CA LYS A 156 -3.91 2.56 16.14
C LYS A 156 -4.24 2.01 17.53
N PRO A 157 -3.36 1.23 18.17
CA PRO A 157 -2.07 0.74 17.68
C PRO A 157 -2.23 -0.30 16.57
N VAL A 158 -1.38 -0.19 15.53
CA VAL A 158 -1.47 -1.08 14.36
C VAL A 158 -1.02 -2.48 14.72
N SER A 159 -1.86 -3.48 14.45
CA SER A 159 -1.47 -4.89 14.55
C SER A 159 -0.52 -5.25 13.42
N LEU A 160 0.76 -5.47 13.74
CA LEU A 160 1.79 -5.77 12.74
C LEU A 160 1.54 -7.08 11.99
N PRO A 161 1.10 -8.20 12.62
CA PRO A 161 0.75 -9.41 11.87
C PRO A 161 -0.40 -9.19 10.88
N TRP A 162 -1.38 -8.39 11.25
CA TRP A 162 -2.50 -8.06 10.39
C TRP A 162 -2.06 -7.13 9.24
N LEU A 163 -1.22 -6.14 9.54
CA LEU A 163 -0.62 -5.26 8.53
C LEU A 163 0.16 -6.05 7.48
N HIS A 164 0.94 -7.04 7.89
CA HIS A 164 1.67 -7.90 6.96
C HIS A 164 0.73 -8.61 5.97
N ARG A 165 -0.34 -9.23 6.47
CA ARG A 165 -1.34 -9.88 5.61
C ARG A 165 -1.99 -8.90 4.64
N LYS A 166 -2.29 -7.70 5.10
CA LYS A 166 -2.90 -6.65 4.28
C LYS A 166 -1.94 -6.09 3.22
N ILE A 167 -0.67 -5.90 3.54
CA ILE A 167 0.33 -5.49 2.56
C ILE A 167 0.44 -6.52 1.43
N LEU A 168 0.42 -7.80 1.74
CA LEU A 168 0.41 -8.87 0.75
C LEU A 168 -0.84 -8.81 -0.15
N GLU A 169 -2.00 -8.59 0.45
CA GLU A 169 -3.28 -8.45 -0.26
C GLU A 169 -3.27 -7.23 -1.18
N TRP A 170 -2.91 -6.05 -0.66
CA TRP A 170 -2.85 -4.81 -1.44
C TRP A 170 -1.75 -4.85 -2.50
N GLY A 171 -0.59 -5.43 -2.20
CA GLY A 171 0.49 -5.61 -3.17
C GLY A 171 0.06 -6.45 -4.37
N SER A 172 -0.73 -7.49 -4.15
CA SER A 172 -1.25 -8.33 -5.24
C SER A 172 -2.27 -7.63 -6.14
N MET A 173 -2.90 -6.54 -5.67
CA MET A 173 -3.84 -5.73 -6.47
C MET A 173 -3.15 -4.77 -7.43
N GLN A 174 -1.85 -4.50 -7.25
CA GLN A 174 -1.09 -3.53 -8.06
C GLN A 174 -0.48 -4.15 -9.33
N TYR A 175 -0.61 -5.46 -9.48
CA TYR A 175 -0.09 -6.26 -10.58
C TYR A 175 -1.20 -7.14 -11.16
#